data_4c6cfc8e98b01c7b1e15cbf6e4692026
#
_entry.id   4c6cfc8e98b01c7b1e15cbf6e4692026
#
_cell.length_a   1.000
_cell.length_b   1.000
_cell.length_c   1.000
_cell.angle_alpha   90.00
_cell.angle_beta   90.00
_cell.angle_gamma   90.00
#
_symmetry.space_group_name_H-M   'P 1'
#
loop_
_entity.id
_entity.type
_entity.pdbx_description
1 polymer ?
#
loop_
_entity_poly.entity_id
_entity_poly.type
_entity_poly.pdbx_seq_one_letter_code
_entity_poly.pdbx_strand_id
1 'polypeptide(L)'
;MVLEVVPTELAGLITRQLNIPTIGIRAGPDCDGQVQVCHDLLGAFTDFVPNHVKRYATLADTSQVAFTQYLEDVRQGLFLTKAHSIFMYESVIASLETPHSPARSAKGKNRSS
;
A
#
# COMPACT_ATOMS: atom_id res chain seq x y z
N MET A 1 -11.91 -27.69 10.73
CA MET A 1 -12.37 -26.83 11.86
C MET A 1 -11.29 -25.80 12.16
N VAL A 2 -11.64 -24.54 12.42
CA VAL A 2 -10.71 -23.50 12.86
C VAL A 2 -10.85 -23.30 14.37
N LEU A 3 -9.72 -23.28 15.05
CA LEU A 3 -9.63 -23.07 16.50
C LEU A 3 -8.84 -21.78 16.74
N GLU A 4 -9.49 -20.73 17.19
CA GLU A 4 -8.87 -19.43 17.44
C GLU A 4 -8.85 -19.13 18.96
N VAL A 5 -7.65 -18.79 19.46
CA VAL A 5 -7.43 -18.42 20.86
C VAL A 5 -7.94 -19.52 21.83
N VAL A 6 -7.66 -20.77 21.49
CA VAL A 6 -8.00 -21.93 22.30
C VAL A 6 -6.77 -22.38 23.10
N PRO A 7 -6.89 -22.73 24.38
CA PRO A 7 -5.76 -23.28 25.15
C PRO A 7 -5.11 -24.48 24.43
N THR A 8 -3.78 -24.52 24.42
CA THR A 8 -3.01 -25.52 23.69
C THR A 8 -3.44 -26.96 23.97
N GLU A 9 -3.64 -27.30 25.23
CA GLU A 9 -4.02 -28.64 25.66
C GLU A 9 -5.41 -29.02 25.13
N LEU A 10 -6.34 -28.07 25.14
CA LEU A 10 -7.70 -28.27 24.62
C LEU A 10 -7.70 -28.41 23.12
N ALA A 11 -6.95 -27.56 22.40
CA ALA A 11 -6.82 -27.64 20.96
C ALA A 11 -6.22 -28.98 20.52
N GLY A 12 -5.21 -29.48 21.23
CA GLY A 12 -4.63 -30.79 21.01
C GLY A 12 -5.62 -31.92 21.25
N LEU A 13 -6.42 -31.85 22.32
CA LEU A 13 -7.46 -32.84 22.61
C LEU A 13 -8.52 -32.86 21.49
N ILE A 14 -9.02 -31.71 21.08
CA ILE A 14 -10.02 -31.57 20.03
C ILE A 14 -9.46 -32.17 18.71
N THR A 15 -8.22 -31.83 18.37
CA THR A 15 -7.57 -32.31 17.14
C THR A 15 -7.50 -33.84 17.11
N ARG A 16 -7.15 -34.47 18.22
CA ARG A 16 -7.08 -35.93 18.32
C ARG A 16 -8.44 -36.62 18.26
N GLN A 17 -9.50 -35.94 18.66
CA GLN A 17 -10.85 -36.53 18.66
C GLN A 17 -11.63 -36.31 17.37
N LEU A 18 -11.22 -35.37 16.55
CA LEU A 18 -11.89 -35.07 15.28
C LEU A 18 -11.31 -35.89 14.13
N ASN A 19 -12.17 -36.25 13.19
CA ASN A 19 -11.80 -36.91 11.93
C ASN A 19 -11.60 -35.92 10.77
N ILE A 20 -11.71 -34.62 11.06
CA ILE A 20 -11.46 -33.53 10.09
C ILE A 20 -10.24 -32.73 10.52
N PRO A 21 -9.52 -32.11 9.58
CA PRO A 21 -8.38 -31.27 9.91
C PRO A 21 -8.75 -30.09 10.80
N THR A 22 -7.86 -29.73 11.72
CA THR A 22 -7.94 -28.51 12.53
C THR A 22 -6.89 -27.49 12.07
N ILE A 23 -7.29 -26.22 12.02
CA ILE A 23 -6.42 -25.08 11.73
C ILE A 23 -6.38 -24.20 12.98
N GLY A 24 -5.21 -24.00 13.54
CA GLY A 24 -5.01 -23.18 14.73
C GLY A 24 -4.62 -21.74 14.40
N ILE A 25 -5.24 -20.80 15.11
CA ILE A 25 -4.82 -19.41 15.19
C ILE A 25 -4.61 -19.14 16.69
N ARG A 26 -3.36 -19.01 17.11
CA ARG A 26 -3.06 -18.85 18.54
C ARG A 26 -3.67 -19.98 19.42
N ALA A 27 -3.58 -21.20 18.94
CA ALA A 27 -4.14 -22.38 19.62
C ALA A 27 -3.09 -23.46 19.94
N GLY A 28 -1.81 -23.09 19.92
CA GLY A 28 -0.70 -24.01 20.16
C GLY A 28 -0.30 -24.85 18.95
N PRO A 29 0.74 -25.68 19.07
CA PRO A 29 1.35 -26.39 17.95
C PRO A 29 0.62 -27.68 17.53
N ASP A 30 -0.36 -28.16 18.29
CA ASP A 30 -0.93 -29.49 18.14
C ASP A 30 -2.11 -29.57 17.15
N CYS A 31 -2.45 -28.46 16.47
CA CYS A 31 -3.39 -28.47 15.36
C CYS A 31 -2.72 -29.00 14.08
N ASP A 32 -3.52 -29.49 13.12
CA ASP A 32 -3.01 -30.03 11.86
C ASP A 32 -2.41 -28.94 10.97
N GLY A 33 -2.90 -27.71 11.06
CA GLY A 33 -2.36 -26.56 10.37
C GLY A 33 -2.38 -25.29 11.23
N GLN A 34 -1.66 -24.25 10.76
CA GLN A 34 -1.52 -22.99 11.44
C GLN A 34 -1.84 -21.82 10.50
N VAL A 35 -2.47 -20.78 11.03
CA VAL A 35 -2.71 -19.52 10.33
C VAL A 35 -2.13 -18.36 11.12
N GLN A 36 -1.46 -17.47 10.43
CA GLN A 36 -1.01 -16.18 10.95
C GLN A 36 -1.34 -15.09 9.95
N VAL A 37 -1.76 -13.92 10.43
CA VAL A 37 -2.07 -12.76 9.57
C VAL A 37 -0.81 -12.31 8.84
N CYS A 38 -0.89 -12.15 7.52
CA CYS A 38 0.28 -11.82 6.69
C CYS A 38 0.95 -10.49 7.06
N HIS A 39 0.19 -9.48 7.48
CA HIS A 39 0.75 -8.20 7.95
C HIS A 39 1.60 -8.37 9.21
N ASP A 40 1.22 -9.25 10.10
CA ASP A 40 1.98 -9.58 11.30
C ASP A 40 3.22 -10.41 10.95
N LEU A 41 3.05 -11.44 10.14
CA LEU A 41 4.11 -12.33 9.69
C LEU A 41 5.23 -11.59 8.94
N LEU A 42 4.86 -10.60 8.13
CA LEU A 42 5.79 -9.82 7.34
C LEU A 42 6.31 -8.55 8.07
N GLY A 43 5.82 -8.27 9.28
CA GLY A 43 6.21 -7.08 10.01
C GLY A 43 5.76 -5.77 9.35
N ALA A 44 4.61 -5.78 8.65
CA ALA A 44 4.04 -4.60 8.01
C ALA A 44 3.27 -3.72 9.01
N PHE A 45 2.73 -4.33 10.08
CA PHE A 45 2.03 -3.64 11.15
C PHE A 45 2.96 -3.49 12.36
N THR A 46 3.13 -2.26 12.87
CA THR A 46 4.10 -1.92 13.91
C THR A 46 3.51 -1.43 15.22
N ASP A 47 2.23 -1.00 15.24
CA ASP A 47 1.62 -0.39 16.42
C ASP A 47 1.43 -1.37 17.56
N PHE A 48 1.16 -2.63 17.23
CA PHE A 48 1.00 -3.69 18.20
C PHE A 48 1.45 -5.05 17.65
N VAL A 49 2.29 -5.75 18.38
CA VAL A 49 2.75 -7.11 18.03
C VAL A 49 2.23 -8.07 19.08
N PRO A 50 1.23 -8.90 18.74
CA PRO A 50 0.76 -9.93 19.67
C PRO A 50 1.86 -10.93 20.03
N ASN A 51 1.87 -11.40 21.28
CA ASN A 51 2.90 -12.35 21.77
C ASN A 51 2.98 -13.68 21.01
N HIS A 52 1.91 -14.05 20.31
CA HIS A 52 1.83 -15.29 19.53
C HIS A 52 2.35 -15.15 18.10
N VAL A 53 2.69 -13.92 17.71
CA VAL A 53 3.17 -13.63 16.34
C VAL A 53 4.68 -13.81 16.28
N LYS A 54 5.14 -14.62 15.33
CA LYS A 54 6.52 -14.65 14.91
C LYS A 54 6.66 -13.86 13.62
N ARG A 55 7.50 -12.83 13.63
CA ARG A 55 7.85 -12.05 12.44
C ARG A 55 8.93 -12.76 11.64
N TYR A 56 8.70 -12.92 10.36
CA TYR A 56 9.67 -13.48 9.41
C TYR A 56 10.34 -12.42 8.55
N ALA A 57 9.83 -11.18 8.58
CA ALA A 57 10.38 -10.04 7.87
C ALA A 57 10.04 -8.74 8.61
N THR A 58 10.66 -7.63 8.19
CA THR A 58 10.45 -6.27 8.73
C THR A 58 10.02 -5.33 7.60
N LEU A 59 8.88 -5.65 6.98
CA LEU A 59 8.42 -4.97 5.77
C LEU A 59 8.12 -3.49 6.01
N ALA A 60 7.65 -3.12 7.21
CA ALA A 60 7.41 -1.72 7.55
C ALA A 60 8.71 -0.89 7.49
N ASP A 61 9.81 -1.40 8.03
CA ASP A 61 11.10 -0.72 8.02
C ASP A 61 11.63 -0.58 6.59
N THR A 62 11.58 -1.66 5.81
CA THR A 62 11.97 -1.67 4.40
C THR A 62 11.14 -0.69 3.57
N SER A 63 9.84 -0.65 3.79
CA SER A 63 8.93 0.29 3.11
C SER A 63 9.24 1.73 3.47
N GLN A 64 9.49 2.03 4.74
CA GLN A 64 9.83 3.36 5.20
C GLN A 64 11.12 3.88 4.54
N VAL A 65 12.15 3.05 4.46
CA VAL A 65 13.40 3.39 3.77
C VAL A 65 13.13 3.68 2.29
N ALA A 66 12.35 2.83 1.62
CA ALA A 66 12.02 3.02 0.20
C ALA A 66 11.25 4.32 -0.05
N PHE A 67 10.23 4.61 0.76
CA PHE A 67 9.46 5.85 0.65
C PHE A 67 10.30 7.10 0.94
N THR A 68 11.18 7.04 1.92
CA THR A 68 12.09 8.14 2.24
C THR A 68 13.04 8.42 1.09
N GLN A 69 13.63 7.38 0.49
CA GLN A 69 14.50 7.51 -0.67
C GLN A 69 13.75 8.09 -1.88
N TYR A 70 12.56 7.58 -2.17
CA TYR A 70 11.72 8.12 -3.23
C TYR A 70 11.43 9.62 -3.05
N LEU A 71 11.05 10.01 -1.84
CA LEU A 71 10.77 11.40 -1.53
C LEU A 71 11.99 12.30 -1.73
N GLU A 72 13.16 11.83 -1.33
CA GLU A 72 14.41 12.56 -1.49
C GLU A 72 14.80 12.68 -2.97
N ASP A 73 14.71 11.60 -3.74
CA ASP A 73 14.98 11.59 -5.18
C ASP A 73 14.08 12.57 -5.94
N VAL A 74 12.79 12.63 -5.57
CA VAL A 74 11.86 13.59 -6.17
C VAL A 74 12.24 15.04 -5.82
N ARG A 75 12.60 15.31 -4.55
CA ARG A 75 13.00 16.66 -4.10
C ARG A 75 14.28 17.15 -4.78
N GLN A 76 15.21 16.24 -5.00
CA GLN A 76 16.50 16.54 -5.66
C GLN A 76 16.41 16.53 -7.19
N GLY A 77 15.28 16.15 -7.77
CA GLY A 77 15.11 16.04 -9.23
C GLY A 77 15.83 14.84 -9.86
N LEU A 78 16.19 13.83 -9.06
CA LEU A 78 16.81 12.59 -9.52
C LEU A 78 15.80 11.61 -10.11
N PHE A 79 14.56 11.74 -9.74
CA PHE A 79 13.40 11.05 -10.26
C PHE A 79 12.31 12.10 -10.59
N LEU A 80 11.69 12.14 -11.69
CA LEU A 80 11.62 11.35 -12.90
C LEU A 80 12.72 11.75 -13.92
N THR A 81 13.36 10.76 -14.50
CA THR A 81 14.30 10.97 -15.59
C THR A 81 13.60 10.92 -16.95
N LYS A 82 14.32 11.27 -18.03
CA LYS A 82 13.80 11.15 -19.39
C LYS A 82 13.29 9.73 -19.70
N ALA A 83 13.95 8.70 -19.17
CA ALA A 83 13.54 7.29 -19.34
C ALA A 83 12.16 6.97 -18.75
N HIS A 84 11.70 7.73 -17.77
CA HIS A 84 10.41 7.56 -17.11
C HIS A 84 9.36 8.58 -17.57
N SER A 85 9.66 9.36 -18.63
CA SER A 85 8.82 10.46 -19.08
C SER A 85 8.21 10.17 -20.44
N ILE A 86 7.05 10.74 -20.69
CA ILE A 86 6.36 10.70 -21.97
C ILE A 86 6.52 12.07 -22.60
N PHE A 87 6.88 12.10 -23.87
CA PHE A 87 7.15 13.33 -24.61
C PHE A 87 6.08 13.59 -25.66
N MET A 88 5.77 14.85 -25.86
CA MET A 88 4.88 15.35 -26.90
C MET A 88 5.71 15.80 -28.12
N TYR A 89 5.11 15.77 -29.30
CA TYR A 89 5.75 16.32 -30.50
C TYR A 89 5.92 17.85 -30.36
N GLU A 90 7.10 18.36 -30.74
CA GLU A 90 7.44 19.80 -30.64
C GLU A 90 6.44 20.70 -31.39
N SER A 91 5.91 20.23 -32.51
CA SER A 91 4.88 20.96 -33.29
C SER A 91 3.59 21.18 -32.48
N VAL A 92 3.22 20.23 -31.64
CA VAL A 92 2.03 20.34 -30.76
C VAL A 92 2.30 21.32 -29.64
N ILE A 93 3.49 21.25 -29.02
CA ILE A 93 3.90 22.18 -27.96
C ILE A 93 3.87 23.61 -28.48
N ALA A 94 4.49 23.88 -29.64
CA ALA A 94 4.52 25.20 -30.28
C ALA A 94 3.12 25.76 -30.54
N SER A 95 2.16 24.89 -30.90
CA SER A 95 0.76 25.32 -31.12
C SER A 95 0.04 25.72 -29.83
N LEU A 96 0.45 25.15 -28.69
CA LEU A 96 -0.13 25.48 -27.38
C LEU A 96 0.50 26.73 -26.76
N GLU A 97 1.76 27.02 -27.08
CA GLU A 97 2.48 28.18 -26.60
C GLU A 97 2.09 29.48 -27.30
N THR A 98 1.43 29.39 -28.46
CA THR A 98 0.88 30.59 -29.13
C THR A 98 -0.25 31.15 -28.28
N PRO A 99 -0.14 32.39 -27.76
CA PRO A 99 -1.19 32.94 -26.90
C PRO A 99 -2.47 33.07 -27.72
N HIS A 100 -3.49 32.31 -27.31
CA HIS A 100 -4.84 32.52 -27.80
C HIS A 100 -5.29 33.86 -27.21
N SER A 101 -5.13 34.95 -27.96
CA SER A 101 -5.66 36.25 -27.59
C SER A 101 -7.17 36.11 -27.49
N PRO A 102 -7.78 36.24 -26.29
CA PRO A 102 -9.21 36.28 -26.20
C PRO A 102 -9.64 37.57 -26.91
N ALA A 103 -10.37 37.44 -28.03
CA ALA A 103 -11.05 38.55 -28.65
C ALA A 103 -11.91 39.22 -27.58
N ARG A 104 -11.45 40.36 -27.08
CA ARG A 104 -12.25 41.24 -26.24
C ARG A 104 -13.40 41.74 -27.11
N SER A 105 -14.56 41.11 -26.96
CA SER A 105 -15.81 41.67 -27.44
C SER A 105 -15.96 43.04 -26.84
N ALA A 106 -15.81 44.04 -27.69
CA ALA A 106 -16.12 45.42 -27.39
C ALA A 106 -17.62 45.52 -27.14
N LYS A 107 -18.03 45.52 -25.90
CA LYS A 107 -19.39 45.98 -25.55
C LYS A 107 -19.41 47.48 -25.77
N GLY A 108 -20.03 47.88 -26.86
CA GLY A 108 -20.36 49.24 -27.16
C GLY A 108 -21.16 49.85 -26.02
N LYS A 109 -20.62 50.96 -25.50
CA LYS A 109 -21.38 51.91 -24.69
C LYS A 109 -22.36 52.59 -25.63
N ASN A 110 -23.63 52.26 -25.53
CA ASN A 110 -24.67 53.13 -26.05
C ASN A 110 -25.23 53.90 -24.84
N ARG A 111 -24.76 55.11 -24.69
CA ARG A 111 -25.44 56.12 -23.92
C ARG A 111 -26.30 56.92 -24.88
N SER A 112 -27.60 56.88 -24.71
CA SER A 112 -28.51 57.92 -25.20
C SER A 112 -29.39 58.33 -24.07
N SER A 113 -29.37 59.57 -23.90
CA SER A 113 -30.18 60.62 -23.24
C SER A 113 -31.42 60.16 -22.51
#